data_a140de1d82285d706c70dff7648bdedf
#
_entry.id   a140de1d82285d706c70dff7648bdedf
#
_cell.length_a   1.000
_cell.length_b   1.000
_cell.length_c   1.000
_cell.angle_alpha   90.00
_cell.angle_beta   90.00
_cell.angle_gamma   90.00
#
_symmetry.space_group_name_H-M   'P 1'
#
loop_
_entity.id
_entity.type
_entity.pdbx_description
1 polymer ?
#
loop_
_entity_poly.entity_id
_entity_poly.type
_entity_poly.pdbx_seq_one_letter_code
_entity_poly.pdbx_strand_id
1 'polypeptide(L)'
;MPTAAKMTREHPLVADEAWCALALLHHDQNTRESFTAKEILDRARAERITAVFRPGVQAHIYLHNVANLEPNSARYRMFFKLPDDTYRLFRPGDHAHPSRKGKMKPAREQLPEKYHYLLDWYTDEYCSKEKAMNEEDDPILKMRGLGKEIWAGTNSDEYVRDLRTDWFDDQPNSK
;
A
#
# COMPACT_ATOMS: atom_id res chain seq x y z
N MET A 1 32.30 -1.34 25.12
CA MET A 1 31.75 -0.55 24.06
C MET A 1 30.43 -0.01 24.54
N PRO A 2 30.26 1.30 24.79
CA PRO A 2 28.97 1.83 25.22
C PRO A 2 28.02 1.83 24.02
N THR A 3 26.88 1.20 24.18
CA THR A 3 25.76 1.19 23.25
C THR A 3 25.27 2.64 23.11
N ALA A 4 25.33 3.20 21.89
CA ALA A 4 24.83 4.53 21.62
C ALA A 4 23.35 4.58 22.02
N ALA A 5 23.02 5.33 23.06
CA ALA A 5 21.65 5.61 23.44
C ALA A 5 20.95 6.28 22.24
N LYS A 6 19.97 5.58 21.68
CA LYS A 6 19.13 6.08 20.58
C LYS A 6 18.41 7.31 21.12
N MET A 7 18.86 8.49 20.71
CA MET A 7 18.22 9.75 21.09
C MET A 7 16.78 9.72 20.57
N THR A 8 15.85 9.52 21.47
CA THR A 8 14.41 9.67 21.21
C THR A 8 14.19 11.15 20.87
N ARG A 9 13.76 11.44 19.65
CA ARG A 9 13.43 12.81 19.27
C ARG A 9 12.22 13.26 20.07
N GLU A 10 12.32 14.40 20.69
CA GLU A 10 11.27 15.00 21.53
C GLU A 10 9.95 15.26 20.76
N HIS A 11 10.06 15.37 19.42
CA HIS A 11 8.91 15.61 18.53
C HIS A 11 8.96 14.71 17.28
N PRO A 12 7.80 14.28 16.77
CA PRO A 12 7.72 13.53 15.52
C PRO A 12 8.22 14.37 14.34
N LEU A 13 8.66 13.70 13.27
CA LEU A 13 8.97 14.38 12.02
C LEU A 13 7.71 15.04 11.45
N VAL A 14 7.88 16.12 10.68
CA VAL A 14 6.76 16.80 9.99
C VAL A 14 6.02 15.84 9.04
N ALA A 15 6.76 14.93 8.41
CA ALA A 15 6.18 13.87 7.59
C ALA A 15 5.26 12.94 8.38
N ASP A 16 5.66 12.61 9.60
CA ASP A 16 4.91 11.69 10.49
C ASP A 16 3.66 12.37 11.05
N GLU A 17 3.73 13.67 11.32
CA GLU A 17 2.58 14.48 11.72
C GLU A 17 1.51 14.52 10.62
N ALA A 18 1.92 14.75 9.35
CA ALA A 18 1.02 14.71 8.22
C ALA A 18 0.40 13.31 8.04
N TRP A 19 1.20 12.24 8.20
CA TRP A 19 0.72 10.87 8.12
C TRP A 19 -0.32 10.55 9.19
N CYS A 20 -0.08 10.95 10.44
CA CYS A 20 -1.04 10.76 11.53
C CYS A 20 -2.37 11.45 11.25
N ALA A 21 -2.35 12.67 10.70
CA ALA A 21 -3.59 13.39 10.40
C ALA A 21 -4.45 12.63 9.37
N LEU A 22 -3.84 12.10 8.31
CA LEU A 22 -4.55 11.31 7.31
C LEU A 22 -4.98 9.94 7.87
N ALA A 23 -4.14 9.30 8.67
CA ALA A 23 -4.48 8.03 9.32
C ALA A 23 -5.67 8.15 10.26
N LEU A 24 -5.74 9.23 11.04
CA LEU A 24 -6.88 9.54 11.90
C LEU A 24 -8.17 9.75 11.10
N LEU A 25 -8.11 10.46 9.98
CA LEU A 25 -9.28 10.64 9.11
C LEU A 25 -9.80 9.31 8.58
N HIS A 26 -8.92 8.43 8.11
CA HIS A 26 -9.32 7.10 7.64
C HIS A 26 -9.82 6.20 8.76
N HIS A 27 -9.23 6.29 9.95
CA HIS A 27 -9.66 5.51 11.10
C HIS A 27 -11.04 5.94 11.60
N ASP A 28 -11.29 7.25 11.69
CA ASP A 28 -12.56 7.81 12.15
C ASP A 28 -13.68 7.68 11.11
N GLN A 29 -13.33 7.68 9.82
CA GLN A 29 -14.26 7.58 8.68
C GLN A 29 -13.87 6.40 7.78
N ASN A 30 -13.96 5.19 8.31
CA ASN A 30 -13.46 3.96 7.71
C ASN A 30 -14.14 3.54 6.39
N THR A 31 -15.27 4.13 6.04
CA THR A 31 -15.99 3.91 4.77
C THR A 31 -15.52 4.84 3.66
N ARG A 32 -14.77 5.89 4.02
CA ARG A 32 -14.32 6.91 3.08
C ARG A 32 -12.93 6.57 2.54
N GLU A 33 -12.78 6.57 1.23
CA GLU A 33 -11.54 6.14 0.57
C GLU A 33 -10.45 7.21 0.51
N SER A 34 -10.83 8.50 0.53
CA SER A 34 -9.88 9.59 0.33
C SER A 34 -10.33 10.89 0.97
N PHE A 35 -9.41 11.83 1.14
CA PHE A 35 -9.62 13.12 1.76
C PHE A 35 -8.90 14.21 0.98
N THR A 36 -9.47 15.41 0.97
CA THR A 36 -8.83 16.59 0.37
C THR A 36 -7.63 17.03 1.22
N ALA A 37 -6.68 17.71 0.59
CA ALA A 37 -5.54 18.30 1.32
C ALA A 37 -6.00 19.26 2.44
N LYS A 38 -7.11 19.96 2.23
CA LYS A 38 -7.69 20.88 3.24
C LYS A 38 -8.14 20.10 4.47
N GLU A 39 -8.87 19.00 4.30
CA GLU A 39 -9.34 18.17 5.43
C GLU A 39 -8.18 17.61 6.23
N ILE A 40 -7.13 17.13 5.53
CA ILE A 40 -5.92 16.61 6.20
C ILE A 40 -5.23 17.72 6.99
N LEU A 41 -5.12 18.91 6.41
CA LEU A 41 -4.50 20.05 7.06
C LEU A 41 -5.30 20.53 8.28
N ASP A 42 -6.62 20.58 8.16
CA ASP A 42 -7.52 20.97 9.25
C ASP A 42 -7.46 19.93 10.38
N ARG A 43 -7.38 18.62 10.04
CA ARG A 43 -7.17 17.56 11.03
C ARG A 43 -5.82 17.70 11.74
N ALA A 44 -4.75 17.96 11.01
CA ALA A 44 -3.41 18.16 11.60
C ALA A 44 -3.39 19.34 12.57
N ARG A 45 -4.10 20.43 12.24
CA ARG A 45 -4.24 21.61 13.13
C ARG A 45 -5.05 21.30 14.39
N ALA A 46 -6.13 20.56 14.23
CA ALA A 46 -7.02 20.19 15.35
C ALA A 46 -6.34 19.23 16.31
N GLU A 47 -5.59 18.26 15.78
CA GLU A 47 -4.95 17.19 16.56
C GLU A 47 -3.80 17.71 17.44
N ARG A 48 -3.10 18.75 17.01
CA ARG A 48 -1.98 19.36 17.75
C ARG A 48 -0.97 18.33 18.25
N ILE A 49 -0.49 17.47 17.36
CA ILE A 49 0.53 16.46 17.69
C ILE A 49 1.77 17.14 18.26
N THR A 50 2.12 18.30 17.74
CA THR A 50 3.10 19.24 18.33
C THR A 50 2.40 20.46 18.91
N ALA A 51 2.97 21.07 19.94
CA ALA A 51 2.37 22.21 20.64
C ALA A 51 2.05 23.38 19.69
N VAL A 52 2.87 23.57 18.66
CA VAL A 52 2.69 24.59 17.63
C VAL A 52 2.55 23.93 16.27
N PHE A 53 1.53 24.31 15.49
CA PHE A 53 1.36 23.83 14.13
C PHE A 53 2.54 24.24 13.26
N ARG A 54 3.12 23.27 12.56
CA ARG A 54 4.30 23.48 11.71
C ARG A 54 3.89 23.66 10.24
N PRO A 55 4.20 24.82 9.60
CA PRO A 55 3.84 25.07 8.19
C PRO A 55 4.34 24.00 7.20
N GLY A 56 5.45 23.33 7.52
CA GLY A 56 5.98 22.21 6.73
C GLY A 56 5.02 21.04 6.55
N VAL A 57 4.02 20.87 7.42
CA VAL A 57 2.98 19.84 7.26
C VAL A 57 2.26 19.98 5.92
N GLN A 58 1.96 21.20 5.50
CA GLN A 58 1.34 21.47 4.21
C GLN A 58 2.21 20.98 3.04
N ALA A 59 3.51 21.26 3.05
CA ALA A 59 4.43 20.80 2.01
C ALA A 59 4.51 19.26 1.96
N HIS A 60 4.41 18.59 3.11
CA HIS A 60 4.37 17.13 3.17
C HIS A 60 3.08 16.56 2.59
N ILE A 61 1.93 17.19 2.83
CA ILE A 61 0.65 16.77 2.27
C ILE A 61 0.66 16.86 0.74
N TYR A 62 1.13 17.98 0.19
CA TYR A 62 1.08 18.20 -1.27
C TYR A 62 2.19 17.51 -2.05
N LEU A 63 3.39 17.35 -1.47
CA LEU A 63 4.59 16.97 -2.23
C LEU A 63 5.40 15.85 -1.58
N HIS A 64 5.89 16.07 -0.34
CA HIS A 64 6.97 15.24 0.19
C HIS A 64 6.56 13.83 0.59
N ASN A 65 5.30 13.63 0.99
CA ASN A 65 4.77 12.32 1.37
C ASN A 65 4.10 11.56 0.21
N VAL A 66 3.88 12.20 -0.94
CA VAL A 66 3.07 11.66 -2.04
C VAL A 66 3.87 10.69 -2.89
N ALA A 67 3.54 9.41 -2.85
CA ALA A 67 4.29 8.32 -3.45
C ALA A 67 4.32 8.34 -4.97
N ASN A 68 3.21 8.68 -5.62
CA ASN A 68 3.05 8.67 -7.08
C ASN A 68 3.43 9.98 -7.77
N LEU A 69 3.98 10.94 -7.03
CA LEU A 69 4.58 12.14 -7.61
C LEU A 69 6.11 12.06 -7.59
N GLU A 70 6.75 12.73 -8.53
CA GLU A 70 8.20 12.88 -8.54
C GLU A 70 8.70 13.46 -7.20
N PRO A 71 9.76 12.88 -6.60
CA PRO A 71 10.26 13.38 -5.33
C PRO A 71 10.98 14.73 -5.51
N ASN A 72 10.73 15.66 -4.60
CA ASN A 72 11.51 16.89 -4.46
C ASN A 72 12.65 16.62 -3.46
N SER A 73 12.57 17.12 -2.24
CA SER A 73 13.62 16.91 -1.24
C SER A 73 13.46 15.63 -0.42
N ALA A 74 12.23 15.18 -0.19
CA ALA A 74 11.93 13.97 0.56
C ALA A 74 11.36 12.86 -0.34
N ARG A 75 11.73 11.61 -0.06
CA ARG A 75 11.39 10.44 -0.88
C ARG A 75 10.39 9.51 -0.21
N TYR A 76 9.55 10.03 0.69
CA TYR A 76 8.58 9.22 1.43
C TYR A 76 7.48 8.67 0.52
N ARG A 77 6.91 7.52 0.90
CA ARG A 77 5.77 6.86 0.23
C ARG A 77 4.64 6.71 1.23
N MET A 78 4.13 7.80 1.75
CA MET A 78 3.13 7.78 2.82
C MET A 78 1.72 8.03 2.31
N PHE A 79 1.58 8.81 1.23
CA PHE A 79 0.32 9.20 0.62
C PHE A 79 0.26 8.73 -0.82
N PHE A 80 -0.95 8.50 -1.29
CA PHE A 80 -1.25 8.28 -2.69
C PHE A 80 -2.25 9.35 -3.15
N LYS A 81 -1.90 10.09 -4.20
CA LYS A 81 -2.77 11.11 -4.79
C LYS A 81 -3.66 10.50 -5.85
N LEU A 82 -4.96 10.71 -5.74
CA LEU A 82 -5.96 10.27 -6.69
C LEU A 82 -6.18 11.31 -7.81
N PRO A 83 -6.83 10.91 -8.95
CA PRO A 83 -7.07 11.82 -10.08
C PRO A 83 -7.97 13.01 -9.75
N ASP A 84 -8.80 12.91 -8.73
CA ASP A 84 -9.71 13.97 -8.23
C ASP A 84 -9.06 14.93 -7.23
N ASP A 85 -7.71 14.94 -7.17
CA ASP A 85 -6.92 15.76 -6.24
C ASP A 85 -7.15 15.43 -4.74
N THR A 86 -7.70 14.27 -4.43
CA THR A 86 -7.78 13.76 -3.06
C THR A 86 -6.60 12.85 -2.74
N TYR A 87 -6.42 12.53 -1.46
CA TYR A 87 -5.30 11.76 -0.94
C TYR A 87 -5.80 10.62 -0.07
N ARG A 88 -5.15 9.48 -0.16
CA ARG A 88 -5.28 8.37 0.78
C ARG A 88 -3.92 7.92 1.28
N LEU A 89 -3.90 7.09 2.33
CA LEU A 89 -2.66 6.45 2.76
C LEU A 89 -2.16 5.51 1.66
N PHE A 90 -0.85 5.49 1.48
CA PHE A 90 -0.17 4.58 0.56
C PHE A 90 -0.30 3.14 1.05
N ARG A 91 -0.51 2.20 0.13
CA ARG A 91 -0.59 0.77 0.40
C ARG A 91 0.56 0.03 -0.28
N PRO A 92 1.01 -1.13 0.23
CA PRO A 92 2.15 -1.86 -0.33
C PRO A 92 2.04 -2.24 -1.81
N GLY A 93 0.83 -2.36 -2.36
CA GLY A 93 0.56 -2.68 -3.77
C GLY A 93 0.50 -1.47 -4.71
N ASP A 94 0.48 -0.25 -4.18
CA ASP A 94 0.34 0.96 -4.97
C ASP A 94 1.56 1.24 -5.85
N HIS A 95 1.29 1.80 -7.04
CA HIS A 95 2.35 2.25 -7.93
C HIS A 95 2.98 3.55 -7.42
N ALA A 96 4.23 3.47 -6.99
CA ALA A 96 5.02 4.62 -6.58
C ALA A 96 5.95 5.10 -7.70
N HIS A 97 6.28 6.39 -7.71
CA HIS A 97 7.34 6.90 -8.60
C HIS A 97 8.67 6.17 -8.33
N PRO A 98 9.43 5.74 -9.37
CA PRO A 98 10.63 4.90 -9.22
C PRO A 98 11.71 5.46 -8.27
N SER A 99 11.81 6.79 -8.19
CA SER A 99 12.76 7.48 -7.31
C SER A 99 12.29 7.56 -5.85
N ARG A 100 11.05 7.13 -5.53
CA ARG A 100 10.54 7.13 -4.17
C ARG A 100 10.81 5.80 -3.49
N LYS A 101 11.77 5.79 -2.56
CA LYS A 101 12.22 4.60 -1.81
C LYS A 101 12.13 4.76 -0.29
N GLY A 102 11.50 5.86 0.17
CA GLY A 102 11.39 6.18 1.60
C GLY A 102 10.33 5.35 2.33
N LYS A 103 10.18 5.63 3.61
CA LYS A 103 9.22 4.95 4.49
C LYS A 103 7.77 5.17 4.06
N MET A 104 6.91 4.18 4.33
CA MET A 104 5.46 4.22 4.05
C MET A 104 4.65 4.66 5.27
N LYS A 105 5.18 4.44 6.45
CA LYS A 105 4.58 4.82 7.72
C LYS A 105 5.65 5.30 8.70
N PRO A 106 5.30 6.02 9.76
CA PRO A 106 6.24 6.38 10.83
C PRO A 106 6.83 5.17 11.51
N ALA A 107 8.04 5.32 12.05
CA ALA A 107 8.56 4.36 13.01
C ALA A 107 7.90 4.57 14.37
N ARG A 108 7.64 3.46 15.11
CA ARG A 108 6.94 3.51 16.40
C ARG A 108 7.62 4.46 17.40
N GLU A 109 8.95 4.46 17.42
CA GLU A 109 9.75 5.31 18.31
C GLU A 109 9.74 6.81 17.92
N GLN A 110 9.21 7.13 16.74
CA GLN A 110 9.11 8.50 16.24
C GLN A 110 7.73 9.12 16.47
N LEU A 111 6.77 8.34 16.99
CA LEU A 111 5.43 8.79 17.31
C LEU A 111 5.18 8.80 18.81
N PRO A 112 4.39 9.76 19.33
CA PRO A 112 3.84 9.67 20.67
C PRO A 112 3.03 8.37 20.84
N GLU A 113 3.12 7.77 22.03
CA GLU A 113 2.52 6.46 22.34
C GLU A 113 1.00 6.41 22.05
N LYS A 114 0.31 7.50 22.26
CA LYS A 114 -1.14 7.63 21.99
C LYS A 114 -1.54 7.38 20.53
N TYR A 115 -0.59 7.42 19.59
CA TYR A 115 -0.83 7.15 18.16
C TYR A 115 -0.29 5.80 17.70
N HIS A 116 0.28 4.99 18.58
CA HIS A 116 0.85 3.70 18.20
C HIS A 116 -0.20 2.75 17.62
N TYR A 117 -1.43 2.81 18.10
CA TYR A 117 -2.55 2.01 17.57
C TYR A 117 -2.82 2.26 16.07
N LEU A 118 -2.54 3.46 15.56
CA LEU A 118 -2.67 3.77 14.13
C LEU A 118 -1.69 2.98 13.26
N LEU A 119 -0.51 2.65 13.79
CA LEU A 119 0.49 1.85 13.07
C LEU A 119 0.05 0.39 12.94
N ASP A 120 -0.58 -0.14 13.99
CA ASP A 120 -1.11 -1.49 14.05
C ASP A 120 -2.36 -1.58 13.14
N TRP A 121 -3.31 -0.67 13.31
CA TRP A 121 -4.49 -0.53 12.44
C TRP A 121 -4.12 -0.40 10.94
N TYR A 122 -3.13 0.42 10.61
CA TYR A 122 -2.67 0.58 9.23
C TYR A 122 -2.19 -0.73 8.63
N THR A 123 -1.46 -1.52 9.41
CA THR A 123 -0.90 -2.79 8.94
C THR A 123 -1.94 -3.89 8.87
N ASP A 124 -2.77 -4.00 9.89
CA ASP A 124 -3.65 -5.15 10.10
C ASP A 124 -5.02 -4.98 9.43
N GLU A 125 -5.52 -3.74 9.33
CA GLU A 125 -6.84 -3.47 8.78
C GLU A 125 -6.78 -2.69 7.47
N TYR A 126 -6.11 -1.52 7.45
CA TYR A 126 -6.14 -0.62 6.30
C TYR A 126 -5.49 -1.25 5.06
N CYS A 127 -4.33 -1.89 5.20
CA CYS A 127 -3.64 -2.56 4.10
C CYS A 127 -4.26 -3.91 3.74
N SER A 128 -4.98 -4.56 4.66
CA SER A 128 -5.58 -5.88 4.42
C SER A 128 -6.89 -5.82 3.63
N LYS A 129 -7.65 -4.71 3.74
CA LYS A 129 -8.90 -4.51 2.99
C LYS A 129 -8.72 -4.62 1.47
N GLU A 130 -7.60 -4.15 0.95
CA GLU A 130 -7.33 -4.20 -0.50
C GLU A 130 -6.92 -5.60 -0.97
N LYS A 131 -6.26 -6.39 -0.13
CA LYS A 131 -5.97 -7.80 -0.48
C LYS A 131 -7.24 -8.59 -0.70
N ALA A 132 -8.24 -8.42 0.17
CA ALA A 132 -9.53 -9.07 0.05
C ALA A 132 -10.28 -8.61 -1.22
N MET A 133 -10.28 -7.31 -1.52
CA MET A 133 -10.94 -6.77 -2.72
C MET A 133 -10.23 -7.21 -4.01
N ASN A 134 -8.90 -7.26 -4.02
CA ASN A 134 -8.14 -7.72 -5.19
C ASN A 134 -8.28 -9.22 -5.43
N GLU A 135 -8.42 -10.03 -4.40
CA GLU A 135 -8.67 -11.47 -4.52
C GLU A 135 -10.07 -11.77 -5.08
N GLU A 136 -11.09 -10.99 -4.70
CA GLU A 136 -12.45 -11.16 -5.24
C GLU A 136 -12.59 -10.66 -6.69
N ASP A 137 -11.83 -9.66 -7.09
CA ASP A 137 -11.88 -9.05 -8.43
C ASP A 137 -10.82 -9.54 -9.41
N ASP A 138 -9.87 -10.37 -8.96
CA ASP A 138 -8.84 -10.93 -9.83
C ASP A 138 -9.47 -11.81 -10.92
N PRO A 139 -9.34 -11.44 -12.22
CA PRO A 139 -9.90 -12.22 -13.34
C PRO A 139 -9.33 -13.64 -13.38
N ILE A 140 -8.10 -13.86 -12.93
CA ILE A 140 -7.45 -15.17 -12.88
C ILE A 140 -8.09 -16.04 -11.82
N LEU A 141 -8.39 -15.47 -10.64
CA LEU A 141 -9.09 -16.18 -9.57
C LEU A 141 -10.55 -16.47 -9.92
N LYS A 142 -11.21 -15.57 -10.66
CA LYS A 142 -12.56 -15.82 -11.23
C LYS A 142 -12.56 -16.94 -12.26
N MET A 143 -11.44 -17.21 -12.91
CA MET A 143 -11.27 -18.36 -13.82
C MET A 143 -11.02 -19.67 -13.07
N ARG A 144 -10.80 -19.65 -11.76
CA ARG A 144 -10.58 -20.85 -10.96
C ARG A 144 -11.81 -21.75 -10.98
N GLY A 145 -11.67 -22.89 -11.61
CA GLY A 145 -12.76 -23.85 -11.80
C GLY A 145 -13.50 -23.75 -13.13
N LEU A 146 -13.24 -22.72 -13.95
CA LEU A 146 -13.66 -22.71 -15.34
C LEU A 146 -12.97 -23.87 -16.07
N GLY A 147 -13.75 -24.69 -16.74
CA GLY A 147 -13.26 -25.90 -17.41
C GLY A 147 -13.20 -27.17 -16.53
N LYS A 148 -13.55 -27.09 -15.26
CA LYS A 148 -13.62 -28.27 -14.39
C LYS A 148 -14.55 -29.34 -14.95
N GLU A 149 -15.60 -28.92 -15.65
CA GLU A 149 -16.56 -29.80 -16.33
C GLU A 149 -15.96 -30.47 -17.57
N ILE A 150 -15.05 -29.77 -18.27
CA ILE A 150 -14.34 -30.32 -19.46
C ILE A 150 -13.40 -31.43 -19.04
N TRP A 151 -12.80 -31.33 -17.85
CA TRP A 151 -11.87 -32.32 -17.30
C TRP A 151 -12.53 -33.34 -16.39
N ALA A 152 -13.85 -33.21 -16.14
CA ALA A 152 -14.60 -34.17 -15.36
C ALA A 152 -14.70 -35.50 -16.13
N GLY A 153 -13.95 -36.50 -15.67
CA GLY A 153 -13.89 -37.83 -16.30
C GLY A 153 -12.68 -38.07 -17.19
N THR A 154 -11.80 -37.07 -17.38
CA THR A 154 -10.54 -37.23 -18.13
C THR A 154 -9.40 -37.52 -17.16
N ASN A 155 -8.73 -38.62 -17.33
CA ASN A 155 -7.49 -38.92 -16.61
C ASN A 155 -6.36 -38.08 -17.20
N SER A 156 -5.79 -37.16 -16.42
CA SER A 156 -4.73 -36.26 -16.88
C SER A 156 -3.51 -37.00 -17.43
N ASP A 157 -3.17 -38.15 -16.87
CA ASP A 157 -2.01 -38.93 -17.31
C ASP A 157 -2.28 -39.65 -18.65
N GLU A 158 -3.51 -40.05 -18.90
CA GLU A 158 -3.96 -40.65 -20.16
C GLU A 158 -4.00 -39.60 -21.26
N TYR A 159 -4.56 -38.41 -20.98
CA TYR A 159 -4.58 -37.28 -21.91
C TYR A 159 -3.17 -36.80 -22.31
N VAL A 160 -2.25 -36.69 -21.37
CA VAL A 160 -0.86 -36.30 -21.67
C VAL A 160 -0.14 -37.41 -22.45
N ARG A 161 -0.47 -38.67 -22.23
CA ARG A 161 0.10 -39.81 -23.00
C ARG A 161 -0.36 -39.78 -24.44
N ASP A 162 -1.64 -39.55 -24.66
CA ASP A 162 -2.22 -39.48 -26.01
C ASP A 162 -1.65 -38.30 -26.80
N LEU A 163 -1.53 -37.11 -26.20
CA LEU A 163 -0.87 -35.97 -26.81
C LEU A 163 0.61 -36.23 -27.21
N ARG A 164 1.31 -37.08 -26.45
CA ARG A 164 2.71 -37.43 -26.78
C ARG A 164 2.80 -38.47 -27.89
N THR A 165 1.82 -39.32 -28.03
CA THR A 165 1.79 -40.34 -29.08
C THR A 165 1.63 -39.69 -30.46
N ASP A 166 0.74 -38.70 -30.58
CA ASP A 166 0.53 -37.94 -31.82
C ASP A 166 1.79 -37.14 -32.27
N TRP A 167 2.64 -36.76 -31.34
CA TRP A 167 3.85 -35.98 -31.63
C TRP A 167 5.00 -36.84 -32.24
N PHE A 168 5.00 -38.16 -32.04
CA PHE A 168 6.02 -39.04 -32.53
C PHE A 168 5.70 -39.72 -33.90
N ASP A 169 4.41 -39.70 -34.29
CA ASP A 169 3.99 -40.28 -35.57
C ASP A 169 4.21 -39.37 -36.79
N ASP A 170 4.51 -38.06 -36.57
CA ASP A 170 4.73 -37.07 -37.63
C ASP A 170 6.20 -36.90 -38.04
N GLN A 171 7.08 -37.89 -37.79
CA GLN A 171 8.44 -37.90 -38.36
C GLN A 171 8.41 -38.50 -39.78
N PRO A 172 8.64 -37.70 -40.85
CA PRO A 172 8.76 -38.26 -42.19
C PRO A 172 9.98 -39.13 -42.26
N ASN A 173 9.75 -40.40 -42.62
CA ASN A 173 10.75 -41.39 -42.91
C ASN A 173 11.72 -40.85 -43.98
N SER A 174 12.88 -40.34 -43.59
CA SER A 174 13.98 -40.00 -44.50
C SER A 174 14.72 -41.28 -44.91
N LYS A 175 14.41 -41.72 -46.10
CA LYS A 175 15.28 -42.61 -46.85
C LYS A 175 16.33 -41.82 -47.62
#